data_95fff64bb2ebc44774f5f8f9aa48f323
#
_entry.id   95fff64bb2ebc44774f5f8f9aa48f323
#
_cell.length_a   1.000
_cell.length_b   1.000
_cell.length_c   1.000
_cell.angle_alpha   90.00
_cell.angle_beta   90.00
_cell.angle_gamma   90.00
#
_symmetry.space_group_name_H-M   'P 1'
#
loop_
_entity.id
_entity.type
_entity.pdbx_description
1 polymer ?
#
loop_
_entity_poly.entity_id
_entity_poly.type
_entity_poly.pdbx_seq_one_letter_code
_entity_poly.pdbx_strand_id
1 'polypeptide(L)'
;MTKEMRSREDIINWMQSMLADNDSYNGNTGSAYDNDIRILEDFSRPLWGIFSIIASGDNSMDVQKYIDRIKQGINSNSPMHFKKATTKTRQIAVEMAVYGFGLAYCGKGLLKHFDLIEIEQLANWLNSINEIEIPEGNWLFFVVLVNEGLKKNNLNYSEEKLQLALDKIETFYLGDGWYSDGPGEQRDYYIPFALHFYGLLYSMLLPKGKEKQKYQDRASEFTKDFIYWFDGEGRALPFGRSLTYRFAHVAFWSAMAVTNNQVYPLEVIKGVIMRNLNWWKDQPMYTEKGHLSIGYSYPNLIMTEDYNSPGSPMWAFKAFIILLLPDNHEFWKVEAAPYPILECYRSNQIHAGFLVEQDHNGTNSYALAGRQFSKGKIMHNSEKYGKFCYSTYFGWNLTRDQDDIKNCACDSALALSIKGTNQFFTRSEINEHKQTNDYILSVWNYGDIATIKSYLIPIDYKWHIRIHKIETKYELESYEGGFPVFEWNPKFISPEIKENSIALNNEFGKTAIIDLLDNRKPEIVLQNPNTNIYNCEGNAIGALYGDLDIGLNLFGCLVYGTKNEVIDEIPKIYIGQSTILIEYKGKETKLILER
;
A
#
# COMPACT_ATOMS: atom_id res chain seq x y z
N MET A 1 -10.40 -3.30 24.58
CA MET A 1 -10.89 -3.07 23.21
C MET A 1 -11.52 -1.70 23.14
N THR A 2 -11.08 -0.86 22.24
CA THR A 2 -11.71 0.44 21.98
C THR A 2 -13.10 0.22 21.40
N LYS A 3 -14.04 1.15 21.65
CA LYS A 3 -15.40 1.05 21.09
C LYS A 3 -15.31 1.04 19.55
N GLU A 4 -15.95 0.08 18.91
CA GLU A 4 -16.05 -0.02 17.45
C GLU A 4 -16.76 1.22 16.87
N MET A 5 -16.18 1.81 15.83
CA MET A 5 -16.81 2.90 15.09
C MET A 5 -17.88 2.34 14.16
N ARG A 6 -19.09 2.94 14.18
CA ARG A 6 -20.24 2.49 13.36
C ARG A 6 -20.97 3.65 12.67
N SER A 7 -20.78 4.87 13.18
CA SER A 7 -21.50 6.05 12.74
C SER A 7 -20.57 7.12 12.14
N ARG A 8 -21.18 8.12 11.50
CA ARG A 8 -20.50 9.31 11.02
C ARG A 8 -19.83 10.08 12.17
N GLU A 9 -20.53 10.20 13.30
CA GLU A 9 -20.02 10.85 14.51
C GLU A 9 -18.79 10.14 15.09
N ASP A 10 -18.79 8.80 15.12
CA ASP A 10 -17.61 8.04 15.58
C ASP A 10 -16.38 8.33 14.71
N ILE A 11 -16.54 8.45 13.38
CA ILE A 11 -15.45 8.81 12.46
C ILE A 11 -14.95 10.24 12.71
N ILE A 12 -15.86 11.21 12.88
CA ILE A 12 -15.51 12.59 13.18
C ILE A 12 -14.74 12.67 14.50
N ASN A 13 -15.22 12.01 15.55
CA ASN A 13 -14.58 12.01 16.85
C ASN A 13 -13.17 11.38 16.78
N TRP A 14 -13.01 10.28 16.04
CA TRP A 14 -11.69 9.67 15.85
C TRP A 14 -10.76 10.58 15.04
N MET A 15 -11.25 11.19 13.95
CA MET A 15 -10.48 12.16 13.17
C MET A 15 -10.03 13.34 14.04
N GLN A 16 -10.94 13.90 14.86
CA GLN A 16 -10.60 15.01 15.78
C GLN A 16 -9.57 14.61 16.83
N SER A 17 -9.61 13.37 17.33
CA SER A 17 -8.63 12.90 18.31
C SER A 17 -7.19 12.90 17.79
N MET A 18 -7.00 12.74 16.47
CA MET A 18 -5.70 12.81 15.81
C MET A 18 -5.23 14.26 15.55
N LEU A 19 -6.11 15.27 15.76
CA LEU A 19 -5.87 16.69 15.54
C LEU A 19 -5.72 17.48 16.83
N ALA A 20 -5.89 16.86 18.00
CA ALA A 20 -6.10 17.54 19.28
C ALA A 20 -4.92 18.43 19.71
N ASP A 21 -3.69 18.14 19.29
CA ASP A 21 -2.47 18.86 19.67
C ASP A 21 -1.73 19.49 18.47
N ASN A 22 -2.41 19.76 17.37
CA ASN A 22 -1.78 20.27 16.14
C ASN A 22 -1.33 21.76 16.20
N ASP A 23 -1.28 22.37 17.37
CA ASP A 23 -0.81 23.76 17.52
C ASP A 23 0.71 23.89 17.44
N SER A 24 1.46 22.79 17.45
CA SER A 24 2.89 22.77 17.24
C SER A 24 3.30 21.60 16.34
N TYR A 25 3.82 21.92 15.14
CA TYR A 25 4.54 20.97 14.32
C TYR A 25 5.67 20.29 15.13
N ASN A 26 5.58 19.00 15.32
CA ASN A 26 6.55 18.21 16.09
C ASN A 26 7.57 17.51 15.19
N GLY A 27 8.20 18.26 14.31
CA GLY A 27 9.09 17.75 13.29
C GLY A 27 10.47 17.35 13.80
N ASN A 28 10.58 16.24 14.51
CA ASN A 28 11.87 15.70 14.96
C ASN A 28 12.52 14.73 13.95
N THR A 29 11.90 14.49 12.79
CA THR A 29 12.44 13.62 11.76
C THR A 29 12.67 14.39 10.47
N GLY A 30 13.69 13.98 9.71
CA GLY A 30 14.06 14.61 8.44
C GLY A 30 13.24 14.10 7.26
N SER A 31 13.24 14.87 6.17
CA SER A 31 12.83 14.45 4.82
C SER A 31 13.68 15.19 3.79
N ALA A 32 13.55 14.81 2.52
CA ALA A 32 14.33 15.41 1.43
C ALA A 32 13.94 16.85 1.06
N TYR A 33 13.11 17.54 1.86
CA TYR A 33 12.67 18.92 1.64
C TYR A 33 12.66 19.75 2.93
N ASP A 34 12.60 21.07 2.77
CA ASP A 34 12.75 22.06 3.83
C ASP A 34 11.66 22.00 4.89
N ASN A 35 11.98 22.51 6.09
CA ASN A 35 11.08 22.53 7.23
C ASN A 35 9.76 23.29 6.94
N ASP A 36 9.80 24.40 6.18
CA ASP A 36 8.59 25.15 5.83
C ASP A 36 7.61 24.31 5.01
N ILE A 37 8.14 23.42 4.14
CA ILE A 37 7.31 22.48 3.36
C ILE A 37 6.75 21.38 4.26
N ARG A 38 7.52 20.88 5.22
CA ARG A 38 7.04 19.90 6.20
C ARG A 38 5.90 20.45 7.07
N ILE A 39 6.02 21.72 7.49
CA ILE A 39 4.96 22.42 8.24
C ILE A 39 3.70 22.57 7.37
N LEU A 40 3.86 22.94 6.10
CA LEU A 40 2.73 23.03 5.17
C LEU A 40 2.07 21.67 4.96
N GLU A 41 2.86 20.62 4.80
CA GLU A 41 2.39 19.24 4.64
C GLU A 41 1.55 18.79 5.83
N ASP A 42 2.09 18.94 7.04
CA ASP A 42 1.43 18.55 8.29
C ASP A 42 0.10 19.28 8.50
N PHE A 43 0.05 20.55 8.16
CA PHE A 43 -1.16 21.38 8.23
C PHE A 43 -2.16 21.02 7.12
N SER A 44 -1.71 20.81 5.89
CA SER A 44 -2.60 20.71 4.72
C SER A 44 -3.30 19.36 4.61
N ARG A 45 -2.60 18.27 4.93
CA ARG A 45 -3.15 16.91 4.73
C ARG A 45 -4.41 16.60 5.54
N PRO A 46 -4.56 17.06 6.79
CA PRO A 46 -5.83 16.96 7.51
C PRO A 46 -7.03 17.63 6.83
N LEU A 47 -6.77 18.63 5.99
CA LEU A 47 -7.84 19.39 5.31
C LEU A 47 -8.70 18.51 4.39
N TRP A 48 -8.23 17.34 3.94
CA TRP A 48 -9.06 16.37 3.20
C TRP A 48 -10.32 15.99 4.00
N GLY A 49 -10.20 15.70 5.27
CA GLY A 49 -11.34 15.41 6.15
C GLY A 49 -12.10 16.68 6.55
N ILE A 50 -11.39 17.76 6.90
CA ILE A 50 -11.98 19.02 7.37
C ILE A 50 -12.83 19.67 6.27
N PHE A 51 -12.33 19.79 5.06
CA PHE A 51 -13.10 20.33 3.93
C PHE A 51 -14.29 19.42 3.57
N SER A 52 -14.19 18.12 3.80
CA SER A 52 -15.31 17.21 3.60
C SER A 52 -16.46 17.50 4.58
N ILE A 53 -16.15 17.82 5.84
CA ILE A 53 -17.14 18.28 6.84
C ILE A 53 -17.77 19.60 6.41
N ILE A 54 -16.96 20.59 6.02
CA ILE A 54 -17.48 21.89 5.55
C ILE A 54 -18.39 21.70 4.33
N ALA A 55 -17.98 20.87 3.37
CA ALA A 55 -18.72 20.63 2.14
C ALA A 55 -20.07 19.91 2.37
N SER A 56 -20.17 19.05 3.40
CA SER A 56 -21.43 18.40 3.79
C SER A 56 -22.40 19.33 4.52
N GLY A 57 -21.97 20.55 4.87
CA GLY A 57 -22.77 21.49 5.65
C GLY A 57 -22.82 21.20 7.15
N ASP A 58 -21.97 20.32 7.65
CA ASP A 58 -21.88 19.97 9.05
C ASP A 58 -21.11 21.04 9.84
N ASN A 59 -21.65 21.44 10.98
CA ASN A 59 -21.07 22.45 11.88
C ASN A 59 -20.60 21.84 13.22
N SER A 60 -20.46 20.51 13.30
CA SER A 60 -20.02 19.80 14.53
C SER A 60 -18.57 20.07 14.91
N MET A 61 -17.77 20.58 13.96
CA MET A 61 -16.36 20.88 14.16
C MET A 61 -16.08 22.38 14.07
N ASP A 62 -15.31 22.91 15.03
CA ASP A 62 -14.76 24.27 14.90
C ASP A 62 -13.64 24.29 13.85
N VAL A 63 -13.92 24.91 12.71
CA VAL A 63 -13.00 25.03 11.58
C VAL A 63 -12.24 26.36 11.55
N GLN A 64 -12.56 27.30 12.46
CA GLN A 64 -12.02 28.65 12.39
C GLN A 64 -10.49 28.70 12.48
N LYS A 65 -9.88 27.88 13.35
CA LYS A 65 -8.42 27.81 13.46
C LYS A 65 -7.73 27.43 12.14
N TYR A 66 -8.35 26.57 11.34
CA TYR A 66 -7.80 26.17 10.02
C TYR A 66 -7.95 27.31 9.00
N ILE A 67 -9.09 28.00 9.02
CA ILE A 67 -9.29 29.18 8.17
C ILE A 67 -8.29 30.28 8.50
N ASP A 68 -8.08 30.58 9.77
CA ASP A 68 -7.12 31.61 10.21
C ASP A 68 -5.69 31.25 9.82
N ARG A 69 -5.33 29.97 9.90
CA ARG A 69 -4.01 29.48 9.46
C ARG A 69 -3.84 29.58 7.94
N ILE A 70 -4.89 29.29 7.16
CA ILE A 70 -4.88 29.51 5.70
C ILE A 70 -4.68 30.98 5.38
N LYS A 71 -5.40 31.89 6.03
CA LYS A 71 -5.26 33.34 5.86
C LYS A 71 -3.81 33.79 6.13
N GLN A 72 -3.21 33.33 7.22
CA GLN A 72 -1.81 33.61 7.51
C GLN A 72 -0.89 33.05 6.41
N GLY A 73 -1.19 31.86 5.89
CA GLY A 73 -0.40 31.20 4.87
C GLY A 73 -0.38 31.89 3.53
N ILE A 74 -1.51 32.45 3.11
CA ILE A 74 -1.61 33.16 1.81
C ILE A 74 -1.15 34.63 1.89
N ASN A 75 -1.02 35.20 3.08
CA ASN A 75 -0.57 36.56 3.29
C ASN A 75 0.98 36.65 3.23
N SER A 76 1.51 37.31 2.19
CA SER A 76 2.96 37.46 1.98
C SER A 76 3.70 38.24 3.09
N ASN A 77 2.98 38.99 3.91
CA ASN A 77 3.56 39.74 5.04
C ASN A 77 3.56 38.92 6.34
N SER A 78 2.95 37.71 6.35
CA SER A 78 2.90 36.86 7.51
C SER A 78 4.21 36.06 7.67
N PRO A 79 4.76 35.91 8.88
CA PRO A 79 5.86 34.98 9.13
C PRO A 79 5.47 33.52 8.86
N MET A 80 4.19 33.22 8.77
CA MET A 80 3.63 31.91 8.49
C MET A 80 3.24 31.72 7.01
N HIS A 81 3.74 32.59 6.13
CA HIS A 81 3.42 32.58 4.70
C HIS A 81 3.84 31.27 4.02
N PHE A 82 2.96 30.71 3.21
CA PHE A 82 3.23 29.54 2.37
C PHE A 82 4.15 29.93 1.22
N LYS A 83 5.26 29.22 1.07
CA LYS A 83 6.11 29.40 -0.11
C LYS A 83 5.35 29.06 -1.39
N LYS A 84 5.70 29.71 -2.49
CA LYS A 84 5.19 29.33 -3.82
C LYS A 84 5.80 28.01 -4.28
N ALA A 85 5.04 27.27 -5.09
CA ALA A 85 5.58 26.14 -5.83
C ALA A 85 6.62 26.64 -6.86
N THR A 86 7.80 26.04 -6.84
CA THR A 86 8.89 26.29 -7.78
C THR A 86 9.55 24.97 -8.14
N THR A 87 10.43 24.93 -9.11
CA THR A 87 11.19 23.72 -9.45
C THR A 87 11.94 23.12 -8.23
N LYS A 88 12.40 23.97 -7.30
CA LYS A 88 13.09 23.55 -6.06
C LYS A 88 12.13 23.15 -4.93
N THR A 89 10.93 23.71 -4.92
CA THR A 89 9.92 23.52 -3.88
C THR A 89 8.66 22.83 -4.43
N ARG A 90 8.81 22.03 -5.48
CA ARG A 90 7.68 21.39 -6.17
C ARG A 90 6.81 20.50 -5.27
N GLN A 91 7.34 20.01 -4.13
CA GLN A 91 6.57 19.29 -3.13
C GLN A 91 5.34 20.09 -2.65
N ILE A 92 5.39 21.43 -2.68
CA ILE A 92 4.25 22.30 -2.35
C ILE A 92 3.03 22.02 -3.24
N ALA A 93 3.25 21.64 -4.52
CA ALA A 93 2.16 21.31 -5.43
C ALA A 93 1.29 20.13 -4.94
N VAL A 94 1.90 19.19 -4.20
CA VAL A 94 1.19 18.06 -3.58
C VAL A 94 0.14 18.57 -2.60
N GLU A 95 0.54 19.55 -1.78
CA GLU A 95 -0.32 20.09 -0.73
C GLU A 95 -1.37 21.05 -1.31
N MET A 96 -1.12 21.69 -2.46
CA MET A 96 -2.10 22.53 -3.15
C MET A 96 -3.35 21.77 -3.61
N ALA A 97 -3.24 20.45 -3.83
CA ALA A 97 -4.36 19.62 -4.28
C ALA A 97 -5.57 19.68 -3.34
N VAL A 98 -5.35 19.68 -2.02
CA VAL A 98 -6.45 19.72 -1.06
C VAL A 98 -7.15 21.08 -1.04
N TYR A 99 -6.44 22.18 -1.32
CA TYR A 99 -7.07 23.49 -1.45
C TYR A 99 -7.92 23.59 -2.74
N GLY A 100 -7.42 22.99 -3.84
CA GLY A 100 -8.21 22.82 -5.05
C GLY A 100 -9.49 22.03 -4.79
N PHE A 101 -9.38 20.92 -4.04
CA PHE A 101 -10.53 20.15 -3.57
C PHE A 101 -11.48 21.01 -2.70
N GLY A 102 -10.96 21.76 -1.74
CA GLY A 102 -11.75 22.65 -0.89
C GLY A 102 -12.53 23.69 -1.70
N LEU A 103 -11.88 24.35 -2.67
CA LEU A 103 -12.55 25.27 -3.60
C LEU A 103 -13.63 24.57 -4.44
N ALA A 104 -13.34 23.37 -4.95
CA ALA A 104 -14.25 22.64 -5.81
C ALA A 104 -15.50 22.14 -5.07
N TYR A 105 -15.36 21.69 -3.83
CA TYR A 105 -16.44 21.01 -3.10
C TYR A 105 -17.12 21.86 -2.03
N CYS A 106 -16.37 22.72 -1.33
CA CYS A 106 -16.96 23.64 -0.37
C CYS A 106 -17.47 24.93 -1.04
N GLY A 107 -16.78 25.42 -2.08
CA GLY A 107 -17.15 26.61 -2.81
C GLY A 107 -17.47 27.81 -1.88
N LYS A 108 -18.69 28.33 -1.95
CA LYS A 108 -19.15 29.46 -1.09
C LYS A 108 -19.05 29.14 0.41
N GLY A 109 -19.20 27.88 0.81
CA GLY A 109 -19.06 27.45 2.21
C GLY A 109 -17.67 27.73 2.78
N LEU A 110 -16.62 27.59 1.95
CA LEU A 110 -15.26 27.94 2.30
C LEU A 110 -15.00 29.46 2.09
N LEU A 111 -15.33 29.98 0.92
CA LEU A 111 -14.98 31.34 0.51
C LEU A 111 -15.67 32.44 1.34
N LYS A 112 -16.81 32.17 2.00
CA LYS A 112 -17.48 33.14 2.89
C LYS A 112 -16.61 33.58 4.08
N HIS A 113 -15.56 32.85 4.40
CA HIS A 113 -14.62 33.15 5.47
C HIS A 113 -13.48 34.09 5.04
N PHE A 114 -13.36 34.42 3.75
CA PHE A 114 -12.29 35.21 3.16
C PHE A 114 -12.85 36.48 2.56
N ASP A 115 -12.10 37.57 2.67
CA ASP A 115 -12.40 38.80 1.90
C ASP A 115 -11.88 38.66 0.45
N LEU A 116 -12.17 39.68 -0.38
CA LEU A 116 -11.80 39.66 -1.80
C LEU A 116 -10.29 39.63 -2.02
N ILE A 117 -9.52 40.32 -1.15
CA ILE A 117 -8.06 40.36 -1.23
C ILE A 117 -7.47 38.96 -0.85
N GLU A 118 -7.98 38.36 0.20
CA GLU A 118 -7.59 37.02 0.65
C GLU A 118 -7.93 35.95 -0.41
N ILE A 119 -9.10 36.07 -1.09
CA ILE A 119 -9.46 35.16 -2.20
C ILE A 119 -8.47 35.30 -3.36
N GLU A 120 -8.09 36.53 -3.72
CA GLU A 120 -7.09 36.78 -4.77
C GLU A 120 -5.71 36.22 -4.37
N GLN A 121 -5.29 36.42 -3.13
CA GLN A 121 -4.04 35.87 -2.60
C GLN A 121 -4.04 34.33 -2.66
N LEU A 122 -5.14 33.68 -2.26
CA LEU A 122 -5.29 32.23 -2.35
C LEU A 122 -5.19 31.74 -3.81
N ALA A 123 -5.91 32.41 -4.72
CA ALA A 123 -5.88 32.08 -6.14
C ALA A 123 -4.48 32.25 -6.75
N ASN A 124 -3.78 33.33 -6.42
CA ASN A 124 -2.41 33.60 -6.90
C ASN A 124 -1.41 32.58 -6.36
N TRP A 125 -1.53 32.17 -5.09
CA TRP A 125 -0.70 31.11 -4.53
C TRP A 125 -0.93 29.77 -5.26
N LEU A 126 -2.18 29.38 -5.44
CA LEU A 126 -2.55 28.14 -6.15
C LEU A 126 -2.11 28.14 -7.61
N ASN A 127 -2.21 29.28 -8.31
CA ASN A 127 -1.76 29.38 -9.71
C ASN A 127 -0.26 29.16 -9.90
N SER A 128 0.56 29.27 -8.84
CA SER A 128 1.99 28.96 -8.97
C SER A 128 2.27 27.49 -9.36
N ILE A 129 1.30 26.58 -9.21
CA ILE A 129 1.42 25.20 -9.73
C ILE A 129 1.52 25.17 -11.27
N ASN A 130 0.88 26.12 -11.95
CA ASN A 130 0.86 26.22 -13.40
C ASN A 130 2.18 26.79 -13.98
N GLU A 131 3.04 27.35 -13.12
CA GLU A 131 4.32 27.95 -13.49
C GLU A 131 5.49 26.95 -13.48
N ILE A 132 5.27 25.73 -12.98
CA ILE A 132 6.31 24.72 -12.81
C ILE A 132 6.03 23.48 -13.63
N GLU A 133 7.11 22.73 -13.89
CA GLU A 133 7.01 21.38 -14.44
C GLU A 133 6.64 20.39 -13.33
N ILE A 134 5.54 19.68 -13.51
CA ILE A 134 5.02 18.68 -12.58
C ILE A 134 5.51 17.29 -13.01
N PRO A 135 6.00 16.45 -12.07
CA PRO A 135 6.38 15.07 -12.36
C PRO A 135 5.22 14.28 -12.98
N GLU A 136 5.53 13.47 -13.97
CA GLU A 136 4.56 12.58 -14.61
C GLU A 136 4.06 11.52 -13.62
N GLY A 137 2.77 11.19 -13.71
CA GLY A 137 2.10 10.23 -12.84
C GLY A 137 0.93 10.89 -12.06
N ASN A 138 0.70 10.42 -10.84
CA ASN A 138 -0.40 10.88 -10.01
C ASN A 138 -0.35 12.40 -9.70
N TRP A 139 0.81 13.03 -9.73
CA TRP A 139 0.99 14.46 -9.47
C TRP A 139 0.23 15.36 -10.45
N LEU A 140 -0.05 14.90 -11.66
CA LEU A 140 -0.82 15.64 -12.66
C LEU A 140 -2.25 15.93 -12.17
N PHE A 141 -2.81 15.06 -11.32
CA PHE A 141 -4.11 15.33 -10.70
C PHE A 141 -4.09 16.50 -9.72
N PHE A 142 -2.93 16.89 -9.18
CA PHE A 142 -2.86 18.11 -8.37
C PHE A 142 -3.12 19.35 -9.22
N VAL A 143 -2.58 19.37 -10.45
CA VAL A 143 -2.88 20.43 -11.44
C VAL A 143 -4.35 20.43 -11.79
N VAL A 144 -4.95 19.24 -12.01
CA VAL A 144 -6.38 19.11 -12.34
C VAL A 144 -7.25 19.65 -11.21
N LEU A 145 -7.03 19.23 -9.96
CA LEU A 145 -7.86 19.66 -8.83
C LEU A 145 -7.74 21.15 -8.54
N VAL A 146 -6.53 21.71 -8.63
CA VAL A 146 -6.30 23.14 -8.42
C VAL A 146 -7.04 23.96 -9.49
N ASN A 147 -6.84 23.64 -10.78
CA ASN A 147 -7.47 24.40 -11.85
C ASN A 147 -8.99 24.23 -11.87
N GLU A 148 -9.53 23.05 -11.61
CA GLU A 148 -10.98 22.84 -11.49
C GLU A 148 -11.58 23.58 -10.29
N GLY A 149 -10.88 23.60 -9.15
CA GLY A 149 -11.30 24.38 -7.98
C GLY A 149 -11.35 25.88 -8.25
N LEU A 150 -10.34 26.42 -8.92
CA LEU A 150 -10.30 27.82 -9.35
C LEU A 150 -11.42 28.13 -10.38
N LYS A 151 -11.53 27.30 -11.43
CA LYS A 151 -12.54 27.41 -12.49
C LYS A 151 -13.97 27.46 -11.93
N LYS A 152 -14.30 26.55 -11.02
CA LYS A 152 -15.64 26.45 -10.43
C LYS A 152 -16.06 27.68 -9.63
N ASN A 153 -15.09 28.43 -9.13
CA ASN A 153 -15.33 29.68 -8.37
C ASN A 153 -15.10 30.95 -9.20
N ASN A 154 -14.99 30.84 -10.52
CA ASN A 154 -14.72 31.95 -11.45
C ASN A 154 -13.42 32.72 -11.12
N LEU A 155 -12.41 32.02 -10.58
CA LEU A 155 -11.08 32.55 -10.32
C LEU A 155 -10.17 32.28 -11.52
N ASN A 156 -9.08 33.04 -11.63
CA ASN A 156 -8.11 32.84 -12.69
C ASN A 156 -7.47 31.44 -12.58
N TYR A 157 -7.40 30.70 -13.70
CA TYR A 157 -6.83 29.34 -13.80
C TYR A 157 -6.20 29.14 -15.17
N SER A 158 -5.50 28.04 -15.39
CA SER A 158 -4.92 27.68 -16.68
C SER A 158 -5.67 26.53 -17.34
N GLU A 159 -6.50 26.83 -18.36
CA GLU A 159 -7.15 25.79 -19.18
C GLU A 159 -6.13 24.93 -19.91
N GLU A 160 -5.04 25.54 -20.43
CA GLU A 160 -3.96 24.83 -21.12
C GLU A 160 -3.31 23.77 -20.23
N LYS A 161 -2.89 24.16 -19.00
CA LYS A 161 -2.25 23.22 -18.06
C LYS A 161 -3.21 22.13 -17.58
N LEU A 162 -4.47 22.47 -17.37
CA LEU A 162 -5.53 21.52 -17.04
C LEU A 162 -5.66 20.45 -18.14
N GLN A 163 -5.79 20.88 -19.41
CA GLN A 163 -5.95 19.95 -20.52
C GLN A 163 -4.70 19.09 -20.75
N LEU A 164 -3.51 19.69 -20.72
CA LEU A 164 -2.25 18.94 -20.84
C LEU A 164 -2.10 17.86 -19.74
N ALA A 165 -2.50 18.18 -18.51
CA ALA A 165 -2.46 17.20 -17.42
C ALA A 165 -3.43 16.04 -17.65
N LEU A 166 -4.67 16.33 -18.09
CA LEU A 166 -5.67 15.30 -18.41
C LEU A 166 -5.25 14.41 -19.58
N ASP A 167 -4.74 15.00 -20.67
CA ASP A 167 -4.25 14.26 -21.82
C ASP A 167 -3.09 13.32 -21.44
N LYS A 168 -2.19 13.80 -20.57
CA LYS A 168 -1.06 13.00 -20.12
C LYS A 168 -1.50 11.86 -19.19
N ILE A 169 -2.44 12.11 -18.26
CA ILE A 169 -3.01 11.08 -17.39
C ILE A 169 -3.63 9.95 -18.21
N GLU A 170 -4.30 10.29 -19.34
CA GLU A 170 -4.91 9.29 -20.22
C GLU A 170 -3.89 8.30 -20.77
N THR A 171 -2.64 8.72 -20.99
CA THR A 171 -1.57 7.84 -21.49
C THR A 171 -1.12 6.78 -20.48
N PHE A 172 -1.50 6.89 -19.21
CA PHE A 172 -1.13 5.93 -18.17
C PHE A 172 -2.17 4.83 -17.98
N TYR A 173 -3.30 4.89 -18.67
CA TYR A 173 -4.31 3.84 -18.60
C TYR A 173 -3.86 2.58 -19.36
N LEU A 174 -3.92 1.44 -18.67
CA LEU A 174 -3.40 0.15 -19.16
C LEU A 174 -4.51 -0.80 -19.66
N GLY A 175 -5.76 -0.49 -19.39
CA GLY A 175 -6.90 -1.40 -19.57
C GLY A 175 -7.35 -2.02 -18.26
N ASP A 176 -8.50 -2.72 -18.27
CA ASP A 176 -9.07 -3.48 -17.16
C ASP A 176 -9.15 -2.70 -15.82
N GLY A 177 -9.34 -1.39 -15.92
CA GLY A 177 -9.36 -0.50 -14.75
C GLY A 177 -7.98 -0.10 -14.22
N TRP A 178 -6.89 -0.63 -14.73
CA TRP A 178 -5.56 -0.35 -14.22
C TRP A 178 -4.90 0.86 -14.88
N TYR A 179 -4.10 1.56 -14.08
CA TYR A 179 -3.17 2.60 -14.51
C TYR A 179 -1.72 2.23 -14.15
N SER A 180 -0.76 2.87 -14.78
CA SER A 180 0.59 3.01 -14.22
C SER A 180 0.73 4.36 -13.53
N ASP A 181 1.56 4.45 -12.49
CA ASP A 181 1.89 5.74 -11.87
C ASP A 181 3.03 6.42 -12.64
N GLY A 182 2.66 7.01 -13.78
CA GLY A 182 3.59 7.59 -14.75
C GLY A 182 4.20 6.53 -15.68
N PRO A 183 5.35 6.82 -16.30
CA PRO A 183 6.02 5.94 -17.26
C PRO A 183 6.73 4.74 -16.61
N GLY A 184 6.58 4.57 -15.30
CA GLY A 184 7.20 3.49 -14.52
C GLY A 184 6.41 2.18 -14.56
N GLU A 185 6.95 1.20 -13.81
CA GLU A 185 6.33 -0.13 -13.67
C GLU A 185 5.44 -0.24 -12.42
N GLN A 186 5.39 0.79 -11.57
CA GLN A 186 4.69 0.73 -10.29
C GLN A 186 3.17 0.67 -10.48
N ARG A 187 2.53 -0.35 -9.87
CA ARG A 187 1.09 -0.55 -9.74
C ARG A 187 0.80 -0.88 -8.28
N ASP A 188 1.13 0.08 -7.42
CA ASP A 188 0.96 0.02 -5.98
C ASP A 188 -0.25 0.86 -5.52
N TYR A 189 -0.30 1.21 -4.25
CA TYR A 189 -1.41 1.98 -3.70
C TYR A 189 -1.60 3.38 -4.31
N TYR A 190 -0.65 3.89 -5.10
CA TYR A 190 -0.87 5.13 -5.85
C TYR A 190 -1.94 4.97 -6.95
N ILE A 191 -2.26 3.74 -7.36
CA ILE A 191 -3.37 3.51 -8.28
C ILE A 191 -4.71 3.76 -7.59
N PRO A 192 -5.07 3.09 -6.46
CA PRO A 192 -6.34 3.34 -5.79
C PRO A 192 -6.41 4.67 -5.06
N PHE A 193 -5.42 5.05 -4.22
CA PHE A 193 -5.53 6.24 -3.38
C PHE A 193 -5.15 7.56 -4.08
N ALA A 194 -4.66 7.50 -5.32
CA ALA A 194 -4.35 8.68 -6.11
C ALA A 194 -5.04 8.66 -7.47
N LEU A 195 -4.61 7.85 -8.45
CA LEU A 195 -5.16 7.93 -9.81
C LEU A 195 -6.67 7.72 -9.86
N HIS A 196 -7.19 6.66 -9.25
CA HIS A 196 -8.64 6.46 -9.16
C HIS A 196 -9.33 7.44 -8.22
N PHE A 197 -8.75 7.67 -7.05
CA PHE A 197 -9.30 8.60 -6.07
C PHE A 197 -9.53 9.99 -6.66
N TYR A 198 -8.51 10.58 -7.27
CA TYR A 198 -8.63 11.89 -7.89
C TYR A 198 -9.49 11.88 -9.16
N GLY A 199 -9.39 10.80 -9.96
CA GLY A 199 -10.23 10.64 -11.14
C GLY A 199 -11.72 10.57 -10.80
N LEU A 200 -12.10 9.87 -9.73
CA LEU A 200 -13.47 9.83 -9.23
C LEU A 200 -13.92 11.21 -8.73
N LEU A 201 -13.09 11.90 -7.94
CA LEU A 201 -13.39 13.28 -7.52
C LEU A 201 -13.54 14.20 -8.74
N TYR A 202 -12.62 14.17 -9.69
CA TYR A 202 -12.75 14.96 -10.92
C TYR A 202 -14.05 14.63 -11.67
N SER A 203 -14.43 13.35 -11.74
CA SER A 203 -15.68 12.94 -12.40
C SER A 203 -16.94 13.61 -11.83
N MET A 204 -16.95 13.93 -10.52
CA MET A 204 -18.08 14.62 -9.89
C MET A 204 -18.21 16.09 -10.35
N LEU A 205 -17.12 16.69 -10.79
CA LEU A 205 -17.10 18.08 -11.28
C LEU A 205 -17.56 18.17 -12.74
N LEU A 206 -17.53 17.05 -13.46
CA LEU A 206 -17.94 16.97 -14.86
C LEU A 206 -19.47 16.91 -15.04
N PRO A 207 -20.00 17.49 -16.11
CA PRO A 207 -21.39 17.26 -16.51
C PRO A 207 -21.63 15.78 -16.81
N LYS A 208 -22.89 15.34 -16.76
CA LYS A 208 -23.26 13.99 -17.20
C LYS A 208 -22.82 13.79 -18.65
N GLY A 209 -22.11 12.70 -18.93
CA GLY A 209 -21.59 12.40 -20.26
C GLY A 209 -20.49 11.35 -20.25
N LYS A 210 -19.95 11.09 -21.43
CA LYS A 210 -18.95 10.03 -21.66
C LYS A 210 -17.67 10.20 -20.81
N GLU A 211 -17.23 11.45 -20.63
CA GLU A 211 -16.00 11.75 -19.89
C GLU A 211 -16.14 11.42 -18.40
N LYS A 212 -17.27 11.81 -17.79
CA LYS A 212 -17.62 11.41 -16.43
C LYS A 212 -17.69 9.89 -16.29
N GLN A 213 -18.40 9.23 -17.21
CA GLN A 213 -18.64 7.79 -17.19
C GLN A 213 -17.32 7.02 -17.30
N LYS A 214 -16.37 7.49 -18.12
CA LYS A 214 -15.05 6.89 -18.29
C LYS A 214 -14.32 6.63 -16.96
N TYR A 215 -14.26 7.64 -16.08
CA TYR A 215 -13.60 7.49 -14.77
C TYR A 215 -14.36 6.52 -13.87
N GLN A 216 -15.70 6.54 -13.92
CA GLN A 216 -16.54 5.65 -13.14
C GLN A 216 -16.41 4.19 -13.60
N ASP A 217 -16.42 3.94 -14.91
CA ASP A 217 -16.27 2.60 -15.47
C ASP A 217 -14.91 1.99 -15.14
N ARG A 218 -13.83 2.78 -15.30
CA ARG A 218 -12.47 2.33 -14.97
C ARG A 218 -12.32 1.99 -13.49
N ALA A 219 -12.89 2.81 -12.60
CA ALA A 219 -12.90 2.53 -11.17
C ALA A 219 -13.71 1.26 -10.87
N SER A 220 -14.84 1.06 -11.55
CA SER A 220 -15.67 -0.14 -11.44
C SER A 220 -14.92 -1.41 -11.84
N GLU A 221 -14.20 -1.37 -12.96
CA GLU A 221 -13.37 -2.50 -13.38
C GLU A 221 -12.25 -2.78 -12.37
N PHE A 222 -11.58 -1.76 -11.87
CA PHE A 222 -10.50 -1.89 -10.89
C PHE A 222 -10.95 -2.53 -9.57
N THR A 223 -12.21 -2.32 -9.13
CA THR A 223 -12.71 -2.92 -7.89
C THR A 223 -12.68 -4.44 -7.91
N LYS A 224 -12.81 -5.08 -9.10
CA LYS A 224 -12.81 -6.54 -9.25
C LYS A 224 -11.51 -7.15 -8.75
N ASP A 225 -10.40 -6.43 -8.91
CA ASP A 225 -9.09 -6.84 -8.44
C ASP A 225 -8.78 -6.29 -7.04
N PHE A 226 -9.11 -5.03 -6.79
CA PHE A 226 -8.68 -4.34 -5.58
C PHE A 226 -9.40 -4.83 -4.32
N ILE A 227 -10.59 -5.44 -4.43
CA ILE A 227 -11.28 -6.06 -3.30
C ILE A 227 -10.43 -7.17 -2.66
N TYR A 228 -9.66 -7.92 -3.45
CA TYR A 228 -8.77 -8.98 -2.97
C TYR A 228 -7.58 -8.48 -2.15
N TRP A 229 -7.30 -7.16 -2.18
CA TRP A 229 -6.22 -6.57 -1.37
C TRP A 229 -6.63 -6.33 0.09
N PHE A 230 -7.86 -6.65 0.45
CA PHE A 230 -8.35 -6.54 1.82
C PHE A 230 -8.74 -7.92 2.36
N ASP A 231 -8.64 -8.06 3.68
CA ASP A 231 -9.20 -9.22 4.37
C ASP A 231 -10.48 -8.86 5.15
N GLY A 232 -11.14 -9.88 5.67
CA GLY A 232 -12.39 -9.73 6.42
C GLY A 232 -12.21 -9.11 7.82
N GLU A 233 -10.98 -9.01 8.31
CA GLU A 233 -10.65 -8.34 9.58
C GLU A 233 -10.26 -6.88 9.38
N GLY A 234 -10.20 -6.41 8.12
CA GLY A 234 -9.96 -5.02 7.76
C GLY A 234 -8.52 -4.66 7.44
N ARG A 235 -7.59 -5.64 7.39
CA ARG A 235 -6.23 -5.35 6.94
C ARG A 235 -6.20 -5.18 5.44
N ALA A 236 -5.31 -4.30 4.99
CA ALA A 236 -4.98 -4.16 3.58
C ALA A 236 -3.64 -4.85 3.29
N LEU A 237 -3.45 -5.37 2.08
CA LEU A 237 -2.22 -6.01 1.64
C LEU A 237 -1.03 -5.05 1.79
N PRO A 238 -0.03 -5.34 2.62
CA PRO A 238 1.08 -4.43 2.87
C PRO A 238 2.12 -4.54 1.75
N PHE A 239 1.90 -3.82 0.65
CA PHE A 239 2.71 -3.89 -0.55
C PHE A 239 3.13 -2.51 -1.05
N GLY A 240 4.38 -2.38 -1.47
CA GLY A 240 4.90 -1.20 -2.13
C GLY A 240 5.33 -0.08 -1.17
N ARG A 241 5.50 1.10 -1.74
CA ARG A 241 5.97 2.31 -1.07
C ARG A 241 4.86 3.05 -0.33
N SER A 242 5.25 3.99 0.52
CA SER A 242 4.35 4.93 1.22
C SER A 242 3.33 4.25 2.14
N LEU A 243 3.68 3.10 2.69
CA LEU A 243 2.81 2.36 3.61
C LEU A 243 2.50 3.16 4.89
N THR A 244 3.31 4.17 5.22
CA THR A 244 3.03 5.11 6.32
C THR A 244 1.71 5.89 6.13
N TYR A 245 1.13 5.90 4.91
CA TYR A 245 -0.17 6.52 4.64
C TYR A 245 -1.37 5.65 5.12
N ARG A 246 -1.12 4.43 5.56
CA ARG A 246 -2.04 3.57 6.32
C ARG A 246 -3.44 3.46 5.71
N PHE A 247 -4.46 3.97 6.44
CA PHE A 247 -5.86 3.90 6.01
C PHE A 247 -6.20 4.80 4.80
N ALA A 248 -5.22 5.52 4.20
CA ALA A 248 -5.40 6.01 2.84
C ALA A 248 -5.74 4.89 1.85
N HIS A 249 -5.42 3.64 2.19
CA HIS A 249 -5.78 2.46 1.40
C HIS A 249 -7.29 2.36 1.11
N VAL A 250 -8.15 2.82 2.02
CA VAL A 250 -9.61 2.84 1.80
C VAL A 250 -10.15 4.14 1.22
N ALA A 251 -9.29 5.13 0.91
CA ALA A 251 -9.74 6.38 0.29
C ALA A 251 -10.43 6.14 -1.07
N PHE A 252 -9.98 5.13 -1.83
CA PHE A 252 -10.66 4.69 -3.04
C PHE A 252 -12.10 4.27 -2.79
N TRP A 253 -12.35 3.43 -1.78
CA TRP A 253 -13.69 2.98 -1.42
C TRP A 253 -14.56 4.12 -0.91
N SER A 254 -13.98 5.08 -0.18
CA SER A 254 -14.67 6.31 0.20
C SER A 254 -15.07 7.14 -1.03
N ALA A 255 -14.19 7.25 -2.04
CA ALA A 255 -14.51 7.92 -3.29
C ALA A 255 -15.60 7.18 -4.09
N MET A 256 -15.59 5.85 -4.11
CA MET A 256 -16.66 5.04 -4.73
C MET A 256 -18.03 5.31 -4.08
N ALA A 257 -18.09 5.35 -2.75
CA ALA A 257 -19.32 5.68 -2.03
C ALA A 257 -19.80 7.12 -2.32
N VAL A 258 -18.89 8.09 -2.27
CA VAL A 258 -19.19 9.50 -2.50
C VAL A 258 -19.67 9.77 -3.94
N THR A 259 -19.11 9.07 -4.91
CA THR A 259 -19.50 9.20 -6.34
C THR A 259 -20.72 8.36 -6.70
N ASN A 260 -21.29 7.64 -5.73
CA ASN A 260 -22.38 6.68 -5.93
C ASN A 260 -22.08 5.64 -7.01
N ASN A 261 -20.82 5.20 -7.08
CA ASN A 261 -20.38 4.18 -8.02
C ASN A 261 -20.52 2.80 -7.35
N GLN A 262 -21.69 2.16 -7.56
CA GLN A 262 -22.11 0.96 -6.84
C GLN A 262 -21.85 -0.31 -7.67
N VAL A 263 -20.59 -0.73 -7.80
CA VAL A 263 -20.25 -2.07 -8.30
C VAL A 263 -20.58 -3.14 -7.26
N TYR A 264 -20.37 -2.80 -5.99
CA TYR A 264 -20.83 -3.59 -4.84
C TYR A 264 -21.98 -2.87 -4.14
N PRO A 265 -22.87 -3.62 -3.45
CA PRO A 265 -23.86 -3.02 -2.57
C PRO A 265 -23.21 -2.04 -1.58
N LEU A 266 -23.95 -1.00 -1.21
CA LEU A 266 -23.43 0.07 -0.34
C LEU A 266 -23.00 -0.47 1.04
N GLU A 267 -23.67 -1.51 1.52
CA GLU A 267 -23.37 -2.24 2.76
C GLU A 267 -21.98 -2.90 2.70
N VAL A 268 -21.60 -3.43 1.54
CA VAL A 268 -20.28 -4.06 1.32
C VAL A 268 -19.19 -2.98 1.31
N ILE A 269 -19.39 -1.88 0.58
CA ILE A 269 -18.47 -0.75 0.54
C ILE A 269 -18.28 -0.17 1.96
N LYS A 270 -19.38 0.04 2.69
CA LYS A 270 -19.34 0.47 4.09
C LYS A 270 -18.57 -0.53 4.94
N GLY A 271 -18.81 -1.83 4.74
CA GLY A 271 -18.11 -2.89 5.45
C GLY A 271 -16.60 -2.85 5.27
N VAL A 272 -16.11 -2.68 4.05
CA VAL A 272 -14.65 -2.55 3.76
C VAL A 272 -14.07 -1.32 4.46
N ILE A 273 -14.71 -0.15 4.31
CA ILE A 273 -14.24 1.10 4.93
C ILE A 273 -14.20 0.96 6.45
N MET A 274 -15.31 0.55 7.07
CA MET A 274 -15.44 0.54 8.53
C MET A 274 -14.52 -0.49 9.19
N ARG A 275 -14.37 -1.70 8.61
CA ARG A 275 -13.43 -2.69 9.14
C ARG A 275 -11.99 -2.19 9.07
N ASN A 276 -11.59 -1.58 7.96
CA ASN A 276 -10.22 -1.07 7.84
C ASN A 276 -9.96 0.08 8.84
N LEU A 277 -10.87 1.06 8.93
CA LEU A 277 -10.71 2.16 9.89
C LEU A 277 -10.70 1.67 11.35
N ASN A 278 -11.54 0.69 11.70
CA ASN A 278 -11.54 0.08 13.03
C ASN A 278 -10.26 -0.68 13.33
N TRP A 279 -9.75 -1.46 12.36
CA TRP A 279 -8.48 -2.16 12.52
C TRP A 279 -7.33 -1.17 12.78
N TRP A 280 -7.26 -0.08 12.01
CA TRP A 280 -6.24 0.95 12.19
C TRP A 280 -6.36 1.69 13.53
N LYS A 281 -7.58 1.99 13.96
CA LYS A 281 -7.83 2.65 15.24
C LYS A 281 -7.24 1.87 16.42
N ASP A 282 -7.23 0.56 16.33
CA ASP A 282 -6.71 -0.32 17.38
C ASP A 282 -5.18 -0.54 17.34
N GLN A 283 -4.49 0.00 16.29
CA GLN A 283 -3.04 -0.11 16.19
C GLN A 283 -2.31 0.93 17.05
N PRO A 284 -1.13 0.59 17.62
CA PRO A 284 -0.30 1.52 18.38
C PRO A 284 0.48 2.48 17.45
N MET A 285 -0.19 3.13 16.52
CA MET A 285 0.41 3.94 15.45
C MET A 285 0.60 5.41 15.82
N TYR A 286 0.34 5.78 17.06
CA TYR A 286 0.35 7.16 17.50
C TYR A 286 1.67 7.54 18.17
N THR A 287 2.02 8.81 18.10
CA THR A 287 3.03 9.43 18.96
C THR A 287 2.49 9.61 20.36
N GLU A 288 3.35 9.96 21.33
CA GLU A 288 2.93 10.29 22.71
C GLU A 288 1.90 11.42 22.79
N LYS A 289 1.86 12.28 21.77
CA LYS A 289 0.90 13.40 21.67
C LYS A 289 -0.37 13.07 20.88
N GLY A 290 -0.56 11.81 20.48
CA GLY A 290 -1.76 11.39 19.75
C GLY A 290 -1.73 11.60 18.25
N HIS A 291 -0.63 12.15 17.68
CA HIS A 291 -0.48 12.28 16.23
C HIS A 291 -0.14 10.94 15.57
N LEU A 292 -0.45 10.81 14.28
CA LEU A 292 0.02 9.67 13.50
C LEU A 292 1.55 9.71 13.39
N SER A 293 2.20 8.63 13.82
CA SER A 293 3.65 8.46 13.69
C SER A 293 4.06 7.99 12.31
N ILE A 294 5.32 8.21 11.92
CA ILE A 294 5.89 7.50 10.77
C ILE A 294 6.05 6.02 11.13
N GLY A 295 5.71 5.13 10.21
CA GLY A 295 5.70 3.68 10.40
C GLY A 295 4.46 3.05 9.78
N TYR A 296 4.25 1.77 9.98
CA TYR A 296 3.04 1.09 9.55
C TYR A 296 2.09 0.87 10.73
N SER A 297 1.99 -0.32 11.34
CA SER A 297 1.11 -0.52 12.49
C SER A 297 1.62 0.10 13.78
N TYR A 298 2.90 0.46 13.85
CA TYR A 298 3.55 1.10 15.00
C TYR A 298 4.61 2.11 14.53
N PRO A 299 5.15 2.98 15.41
CA PRO A 299 6.21 3.92 15.05
C PRO A 299 7.49 3.19 14.60
N ASN A 300 7.87 3.36 13.34
CA ASN A 300 9.06 2.69 12.78
C ASN A 300 9.69 3.55 11.67
N LEU A 301 10.83 4.18 11.98
CA LEU A 301 11.57 5.01 11.03
C LEU A 301 12.36 4.20 9.99
N ILE A 302 12.66 2.92 10.26
CA ILE A 302 13.47 2.08 9.36
C ILE A 302 12.77 1.90 8.01
N MET A 303 11.43 1.83 8.00
CA MET A 303 10.66 1.60 6.77
C MET A 303 10.43 2.84 5.91
N THR A 304 10.88 4.02 6.32
CA THR A 304 10.53 5.29 5.66
C THR A 304 11.22 5.47 4.32
N GLU A 305 10.55 6.18 3.43
CA GLU A 305 11.14 6.78 2.25
C GLU A 305 11.74 8.15 2.60
N ASP A 306 12.66 8.65 1.77
CA ASP A 306 13.33 9.94 1.94
C ASP A 306 12.38 11.16 1.89
N TYR A 307 11.20 10.98 1.28
CA TYR A 307 10.15 12.00 1.21
C TYR A 307 9.13 11.93 2.37
N ASN A 308 9.31 11.03 3.35
CA ASN A 308 8.40 10.95 4.49
C ASN A 308 8.83 11.93 5.59
N SER A 309 8.01 12.95 5.84
CA SER A 309 8.12 13.87 6.97
C SER A 309 7.16 13.50 8.10
N PRO A 310 7.25 14.11 9.27
CA PRO A 310 6.31 13.88 10.37
C PRO A 310 4.82 14.05 9.99
N GLY A 311 4.51 14.97 9.05
CA GLY A 311 3.16 15.17 8.53
C GLY A 311 2.72 14.17 7.46
N SER A 312 3.65 13.39 6.90
CA SER A 312 3.34 12.45 5.82
C SER A 312 2.25 11.42 6.16
N PRO A 313 2.18 10.86 7.37
CA PRO A 313 1.11 9.94 7.75
C PRO A 313 -0.30 10.52 7.66
N MET A 314 -0.43 11.85 7.76
CA MET A 314 -1.73 12.54 7.64
C MET A 314 -2.35 12.46 6.25
N TRP A 315 -1.63 11.90 5.24
CA TRP A 315 -2.21 11.51 3.95
C TRP A 315 -3.36 10.51 4.10
N ALA A 316 -3.39 9.77 5.20
CA ALA A 316 -4.47 8.89 5.62
C ALA A 316 -5.83 9.60 5.68
N PHE A 317 -5.86 10.91 5.93
CA PHE A 317 -7.10 11.71 6.00
C PHE A 317 -7.89 11.75 4.69
N LYS A 318 -7.30 11.32 3.58
CA LYS A 318 -8.04 11.08 2.32
C LYS A 318 -9.18 10.07 2.49
N ALA A 319 -9.06 9.11 3.40
CA ALA A 319 -10.15 8.19 3.72
C ALA A 319 -11.40 8.92 4.24
N PHE A 320 -11.22 10.07 4.90
CA PHE A 320 -12.30 10.84 5.49
C PHE A 320 -13.11 11.69 4.48
N ILE A 321 -12.82 11.60 3.16
CA ILE A 321 -13.74 12.19 2.17
C ILE A 321 -15.12 11.55 2.21
N ILE A 322 -15.29 10.39 2.84
CA ILE A 322 -16.58 9.79 3.13
C ILE A 322 -17.51 10.77 3.90
N LEU A 323 -16.93 11.73 4.63
CA LEU A 323 -17.66 12.79 5.35
C LEU A 323 -18.28 13.85 4.44
N LEU A 324 -18.00 13.83 3.12
CA LEU A 324 -18.77 14.59 2.12
C LEU A 324 -20.24 14.15 2.09
N LEU A 325 -20.51 12.91 2.46
CA LEU A 325 -21.88 12.39 2.54
C LEU A 325 -22.58 13.03 3.76
N PRO A 326 -23.70 13.74 3.56
CA PRO A 326 -24.43 14.34 4.68
C PRO A 326 -24.99 13.27 5.61
N ASP A 327 -25.26 13.62 6.85
CA ASP A 327 -25.68 12.70 7.92
C ASP A 327 -26.91 11.86 7.56
N ASN A 328 -27.82 12.41 6.77
CA ASN A 328 -29.03 11.71 6.31
C ASN A 328 -28.83 10.79 5.11
N HIS A 329 -27.59 10.68 4.57
CA HIS A 329 -27.29 9.83 3.41
C HIS A 329 -27.50 8.35 3.72
N GLU A 330 -27.90 7.57 2.73
CA GLU A 330 -28.17 6.13 2.85
C GLU A 330 -26.98 5.34 3.37
N PHE A 331 -25.76 5.70 2.99
CA PHE A 331 -24.52 5.08 3.49
C PHE A 331 -24.46 5.00 5.02
N TRP A 332 -24.95 6.03 5.73
CA TRP A 332 -24.95 6.04 7.19
C TRP A 332 -26.04 5.16 7.81
N LYS A 333 -27.11 4.91 7.06
CA LYS A 333 -28.28 4.15 7.51
C LYS A 333 -28.14 2.64 7.34
N VAL A 334 -27.49 2.19 6.26
CA VAL A 334 -27.29 0.76 6.02
C VAL A 334 -26.34 0.15 7.05
N GLU A 335 -26.54 -1.12 7.38
CA GLU A 335 -25.60 -1.88 8.20
C GLU A 335 -24.37 -2.30 7.37
N ALA A 336 -23.20 -2.29 7.99
CA ALA A 336 -21.98 -2.75 7.33
C ALA A 336 -22.05 -4.26 7.10
N ALA A 337 -22.03 -4.69 5.84
CA ALA A 337 -22.02 -6.11 5.51
C ALA A 337 -20.69 -6.77 5.90
N PRO A 338 -20.67 -8.07 6.22
CA PRO A 338 -19.45 -8.85 6.30
C PRO A 338 -18.62 -8.72 5.01
N TYR A 339 -17.35 -9.13 5.05
CA TYR A 339 -16.55 -9.22 3.84
C TYR A 339 -17.26 -10.16 2.84
N PRO A 340 -17.39 -9.77 1.56
CA PRO A 340 -18.16 -10.58 0.62
C PRO A 340 -17.45 -11.92 0.38
N ILE A 341 -18.24 -13.00 0.36
CA ILE A 341 -17.75 -14.28 -0.16
C ILE A 341 -17.62 -14.11 -1.66
N LEU A 342 -16.37 -14.15 -2.14
CA LEU A 342 -16.06 -14.00 -3.56
C LEU A 342 -16.38 -15.30 -4.30
N GLU A 343 -16.90 -15.19 -5.52
CA GLU A 343 -17.19 -16.35 -6.37
C GLU A 343 -15.93 -17.15 -6.70
N CYS A 344 -14.79 -16.45 -6.80
CA CYS A 344 -13.47 -17.01 -7.00
C CYS A 344 -12.55 -16.57 -5.87
N TYR A 345 -11.86 -17.51 -5.26
CA TYR A 345 -10.88 -17.22 -4.20
C TYR A 345 -9.51 -16.81 -4.75
N ARG A 346 -9.33 -16.92 -6.07
CA ARG A 346 -8.11 -16.51 -6.79
C ARG A 346 -8.40 -15.37 -7.75
N SER A 347 -7.55 -14.34 -7.75
CA SER A 347 -7.53 -13.27 -8.73
C SER A 347 -6.19 -13.23 -9.47
N ASN A 348 -6.24 -13.28 -10.80
CA ASN A 348 -5.07 -13.14 -11.66
C ASN A 348 -4.93 -11.69 -12.13
N GLN A 349 -4.13 -10.90 -11.44
CA GLN A 349 -3.96 -9.47 -11.64
C GLN A 349 -2.72 -9.18 -12.49
N ILE A 350 -2.85 -9.35 -13.78
CA ILE A 350 -1.72 -9.28 -14.74
C ILE A 350 -1.01 -7.92 -14.68
N HIS A 351 -1.76 -6.81 -14.55
CA HIS A 351 -1.17 -5.46 -14.48
C HIS A 351 -0.36 -5.27 -13.19
N ALA A 352 -0.84 -5.74 -12.05
CA ALA A 352 -0.10 -5.71 -10.80
C ALA A 352 1.04 -6.73 -10.75
N GLY A 353 0.98 -7.78 -11.56
CA GLY A 353 1.91 -8.91 -11.49
C GLY A 353 1.66 -9.81 -10.29
N PHE A 354 0.38 -9.98 -9.91
CA PHE A 354 -0.04 -10.75 -8.75
C PHE A 354 -0.93 -11.93 -9.13
N LEU A 355 -0.71 -13.05 -8.45
CA LEU A 355 -1.73 -14.07 -8.23
C LEU A 355 -2.17 -13.97 -6.77
N VAL A 356 -3.38 -13.50 -6.54
CA VAL A 356 -3.91 -13.29 -5.20
C VAL A 356 -4.81 -14.45 -4.82
N GLU A 357 -4.56 -15.01 -3.65
CA GLU A 357 -5.40 -16.03 -3.02
C GLU A 357 -6.04 -15.45 -1.76
N GLN A 358 -7.30 -15.76 -1.54
CA GLN A 358 -8.03 -15.36 -0.36
C GLN A 358 -8.58 -16.55 0.37
N ASP A 359 -8.46 -16.54 1.68
CA ASP A 359 -8.99 -17.56 2.55
C ASP A 359 -10.53 -17.49 2.60
N HIS A 360 -11.19 -18.66 2.71
CA HIS A 360 -12.64 -18.80 2.76
C HIS A 360 -13.30 -18.08 3.94
N ASN A 361 -12.56 -17.86 5.03
CA ASN A 361 -13.01 -17.13 6.19
C ASN A 361 -12.68 -15.64 6.12
N GLY A 362 -11.96 -15.21 5.09
CA GLY A 362 -11.50 -13.84 4.91
C GLY A 362 -10.47 -13.38 5.96
N THR A 363 -9.76 -14.30 6.62
CA THR A 363 -8.80 -13.93 7.68
C THR A 363 -7.41 -13.63 7.14
N ASN A 364 -7.13 -14.01 5.90
CA ASN A 364 -5.89 -13.75 5.20
C ASN A 364 -6.14 -13.60 3.70
N SER A 365 -5.50 -12.62 3.09
CA SER A 365 -5.32 -12.53 1.65
C SER A 365 -3.82 -12.51 1.39
N TYR A 366 -3.32 -13.35 0.49
CA TYR A 366 -1.93 -13.29 0.10
C TYR A 366 -1.77 -13.13 -1.41
N ALA A 367 -0.73 -12.42 -1.82
CA ALA A 367 -0.38 -12.18 -3.21
C ALA A 367 1.00 -12.75 -3.51
N LEU A 368 1.09 -13.71 -4.42
CA LEU A 368 2.35 -14.07 -5.06
C LEU A 368 2.74 -12.94 -6.02
N ALA A 369 3.98 -12.46 -5.92
CA ALA A 369 4.44 -11.24 -6.61
C ALA A 369 5.69 -11.50 -7.44
N GLY A 370 5.66 -11.11 -8.72
CA GLY A 370 6.78 -11.39 -9.62
C GLY A 370 7.12 -10.31 -10.62
N ARG A 371 6.57 -9.09 -10.53
CA ARG A 371 6.73 -8.10 -11.60
C ARG A 371 7.37 -6.78 -11.19
N GLN A 372 7.01 -6.24 -10.04
CA GLN A 372 7.21 -4.82 -9.77
C GLN A 372 8.48 -4.54 -8.98
N PHE A 373 9.18 -3.46 -9.36
CA PHE A 373 10.15 -2.77 -8.53
C PHE A 373 10.08 -1.27 -8.78
N SER A 374 10.38 -0.46 -7.78
CA SER A 374 10.54 0.97 -8.00
C SER A 374 11.84 1.23 -8.76
N LYS A 375 11.76 1.94 -9.89
CA LYS A 375 12.96 2.42 -10.63
C LYS A 375 13.71 3.50 -9.86
N GLY A 376 13.03 4.23 -8.97
CA GLY A 376 13.66 5.08 -7.97
C GLY A 376 14.26 4.20 -6.87
N LYS A 377 15.46 4.51 -6.42
CA LYS A 377 16.10 3.81 -5.30
C LYS A 377 15.44 4.25 -3.99
N ILE A 378 14.29 3.65 -3.68
CA ILE A 378 13.64 3.86 -2.38
C ILE A 378 14.22 2.92 -1.33
N MET A 379 14.16 3.34 -0.06
CA MET A 379 14.57 2.48 1.05
C MET A 379 13.75 1.19 1.07
N HIS A 380 14.43 0.07 1.29
CA HIS A 380 13.84 -1.26 1.37
C HIS A 380 13.04 -1.68 0.13
N ASN A 381 13.54 -1.33 -1.06
CA ASN A 381 12.90 -1.68 -2.33
C ASN A 381 12.71 -3.20 -2.48
N SER A 382 13.69 -3.99 -2.02
CA SER A 382 13.63 -5.46 -2.04
C SER A 382 12.50 -6.01 -1.18
N GLU A 383 12.25 -5.43 -0.01
CA GLU A 383 11.20 -5.89 0.90
C GLU A 383 9.83 -5.38 0.46
N LYS A 384 9.75 -4.14 -0.01
CA LYS A 384 8.51 -3.50 -0.44
C LYS A 384 7.93 -4.08 -1.73
N TYR A 385 8.81 -4.56 -2.63
CA TYR A 385 8.40 -5.07 -3.95
C TYR A 385 8.95 -6.45 -4.29
N GLY A 386 10.02 -6.90 -3.63
CA GLY A 386 10.80 -8.08 -4.01
C GLY A 386 10.46 -9.38 -3.26
N LYS A 387 9.56 -9.37 -2.28
CA LYS A 387 9.10 -10.61 -1.66
C LYS A 387 8.37 -11.48 -2.67
N PHE A 388 8.48 -12.79 -2.56
CA PHE A 388 7.73 -13.72 -3.39
C PHE A 388 6.25 -13.78 -3.03
N CYS A 389 5.93 -13.44 -1.77
CA CYS A 389 4.58 -13.46 -1.26
C CYS A 389 4.37 -12.34 -0.24
N TYR A 390 3.26 -11.61 -0.36
CA TYR A 390 2.77 -10.62 0.61
C TYR A 390 1.48 -11.12 1.23
N SER A 391 1.31 -10.98 2.52
CA SER A 391 0.14 -11.44 3.27
C SER A 391 -0.46 -10.31 4.11
N THR A 392 -1.78 -10.19 4.13
CA THR A 392 -2.49 -9.26 5.02
C THR A 392 -2.33 -9.64 6.48
N TYR A 393 -2.07 -10.91 6.78
CA TYR A 393 -1.97 -11.42 8.15
C TYR A 393 -0.55 -11.43 8.69
N PHE A 394 0.42 -11.98 7.95
CA PHE A 394 1.79 -12.19 8.45
C PHE A 394 2.69 -10.96 8.29
N GLY A 395 2.33 -10.00 7.41
CA GLY A 395 3.21 -8.90 7.08
C GLY A 395 4.54 -9.37 6.46
N TRP A 396 5.58 -8.61 6.67
CA TRP A 396 6.94 -8.91 6.23
C TRP A 396 7.98 -8.11 7.02
N ASN A 397 9.24 -8.55 6.94
CA ASN A 397 10.35 -7.94 7.65
C ASN A 397 11.16 -6.99 6.76
N LEU A 398 11.82 -6.03 7.43
CA LEU A 398 12.80 -5.10 6.88
C LEU A 398 14.21 -5.63 7.12
N THR A 399 15.06 -5.59 6.12
CA THR A 399 16.50 -5.82 6.26
C THR A 399 17.12 -4.69 7.05
N ARG A 400 17.90 -5.01 8.07
CA ARG A 400 18.66 -4.04 8.87
C ARG A 400 20.10 -3.92 8.37
N ASP A 401 20.68 -5.04 7.96
CA ASP A 401 22.02 -5.16 7.39
C ASP A 401 22.10 -6.42 6.53
N GLN A 402 23.13 -6.55 5.70
CA GLN A 402 23.42 -7.74 4.93
C GLN A 402 24.43 -8.68 5.58
N ASP A 403 25.10 -8.28 6.65
CA ASP A 403 26.26 -8.94 7.26
C ASP A 403 25.95 -10.26 8.02
N ASP A 404 24.69 -10.58 8.22
CA ASP A 404 24.23 -11.83 8.83
C ASP A 404 22.78 -12.10 8.38
N ILE A 405 22.42 -13.38 8.22
CA ILE A 405 21.05 -13.77 7.83
C ILE A 405 19.98 -13.27 8.82
N LYS A 406 20.29 -13.14 10.12
CA LYS A 406 19.36 -12.54 11.12
C LYS A 406 19.12 -11.03 10.95
N ASN A 407 19.93 -10.37 10.14
CA ASN A 407 19.75 -8.96 9.80
C ASN A 407 19.13 -8.79 8.39
N CYS A 408 19.19 -9.83 7.55
CA CYS A 408 18.56 -9.86 6.23
C CYS A 408 17.16 -10.45 6.31
N ALA A 409 16.18 -9.75 5.77
CA ALA A 409 14.77 -10.15 5.76
C ALA A 409 14.51 -11.29 4.75
N CYS A 410 14.83 -12.53 5.12
CA CYS A 410 14.65 -13.70 4.25
C CYS A 410 13.22 -14.25 4.22
N ASP A 411 12.28 -13.72 5.00
CA ASP A 411 10.87 -14.10 4.97
C ASP A 411 10.28 -13.89 3.58
N SER A 412 9.58 -14.88 3.07
CA SER A 412 9.02 -14.89 1.71
C SER A 412 10.02 -14.45 0.63
N ALA A 413 11.30 -14.79 0.79
CA ALA A 413 12.40 -14.43 -0.10
C ALA A 413 13.48 -15.51 -0.12
N LEU A 414 14.26 -15.54 -1.22
CA LEU A 414 15.50 -16.28 -1.33
C LEU A 414 16.66 -15.29 -1.13
N ALA A 415 17.39 -15.45 -0.03
CA ALA A 415 18.58 -14.69 0.28
C ALA A 415 19.83 -15.49 -0.15
N LEU A 416 20.73 -14.87 -0.89
CA LEU A 416 21.94 -15.45 -1.44
C LEU A 416 23.17 -14.71 -0.94
N SER A 417 24.24 -15.46 -0.64
CA SER A 417 25.55 -14.95 -0.25
C SER A 417 26.63 -15.72 -1.00
N ILE A 418 27.72 -15.06 -1.40
CA ILE A 418 28.92 -15.78 -1.83
C ILE A 418 29.44 -16.56 -0.64
N LYS A 419 29.72 -17.85 -0.81
CA LYS A 419 30.10 -18.76 0.28
C LYS A 419 31.27 -18.21 1.09
N GLY A 420 31.05 -18.12 2.42
CA GLY A 420 32.01 -17.62 3.39
C GLY A 420 32.08 -16.09 3.50
N THR A 421 31.28 -15.30 2.77
CA THR A 421 31.24 -13.84 2.94
C THR A 421 30.22 -13.41 3.98
N ASN A 422 29.22 -14.22 4.26
CA ASN A 422 28.10 -13.93 5.17
C ASN A 422 27.36 -12.61 4.81
N GLN A 423 27.32 -12.26 3.49
CA GLN A 423 26.68 -11.04 2.98
C GLN A 423 25.46 -11.44 2.15
N PHE A 424 24.27 -11.35 2.75
CA PHE A 424 23.04 -11.85 2.17
C PHE A 424 22.25 -10.76 1.42
N PHE A 425 21.81 -11.10 0.22
CA PHE A 425 20.99 -10.25 -0.65
C PHE A 425 19.78 -11.01 -1.15
N THR A 426 18.64 -10.32 -1.18
CA THR A 426 17.40 -10.83 -1.74
C THR A 426 17.13 -10.20 -3.12
N ARG A 427 16.06 -10.63 -3.78
CA ARG A 427 15.63 -10.10 -5.08
C ARG A 427 15.43 -8.59 -5.02
N SER A 428 16.18 -7.82 -5.83
CA SER A 428 16.17 -6.35 -5.88
C SER A 428 15.74 -5.76 -7.22
N GLU A 429 15.62 -6.63 -8.24
CA GLU A 429 15.19 -6.25 -9.60
C GLU A 429 14.53 -7.44 -10.30
N ILE A 430 13.83 -7.18 -11.38
CA ILE A 430 13.26 -8.21 -12.26
C ILE A 430 13.61 -7.85 -13.69
N ASN A 431 14.26 -8.77 -14.39
CA ASN A 431 14.67 -8.59 -15.79
C ASN A 431 13.58 -9.05 -16.76
N GLU A 432 12.94 -10.19 -16.44
CA GLU A 432 11.86 -10.75 -17.25
C GLU A 432 10.72 -11.22 -16.35
N HIS A 433 9.51 -11.10 -16.85
CA HIS A 433 8.30 -11.50 -16.15
C HIS A 433 7.33 -12.19 -17.10
N LYS A 434 6.76 -13.29 -16.64
CA LYS A 434 5.64 -13.96 -17.27
C LYS A 434 4.62 -14.40 -16.23
N GLN A 435 3.34 -14.21 -16.54
CA GLN A 435 2.24 -14.59 -15.66
C GLN A 435 1.17 -15.33 -16.45
N THR A 436 0.67 -16.40 -15.87
CA THR A 436 -0.48 -17.18 -16.31
C THR A 436 -1.50 -17.27 -15.18
N ASN A 437 -2.60 -17.99 -15.38
CA ASN A 437 -3.54 -18.27 -14.28
C ASN A 437 -2.96 -19.24 -13.24
N ASP A 438 -1.91 -19.98 -13.58
CA ASP A 438 -1.38 -21.08 -12.79
C ASP A 438 -0.05 -20.77 -12.10
N TYR A 439 0.72 -19.83 -12.65
CA TYR A 439 2.02 -19.47 -12.08
C TYR A 439 2.51 -18.09 -12.52
N ILE A 440 3.45 -17.56 -11.74
CA ILE A 440 4.28 -16.41 -12.10
C ILE A 440 5.71 -16.90 -12.29
N LEU A 441 6.34 -16.52 -13.39
CA LEU A 441 7.79 -16.62 -13.60
C LEU A 441 8.39 -15.22 -13.48
N SER A 442 9.42 -15.06 -12.66
CA SER A 442 10.29 -13.89 -12.68
C SER A 442 11.74 -14.30 -12.84
N VAL A 443 12.45 -13.59 -13.72
CA VAL A 443 13.91 -13.73 -13.91
C VAL A 443 14.58 -12.53 -13.29
N TRP A 444 15.55 -12.76 -12.42
CA TRP A 444 16.26 -11.73 -11.70
C TRP A 444 17.74 -12.11 -11.50
N ASN A 445 18.57 -11.15 -11.16
CA ASN A 445 19.99 -11.36 -10.98
C ASN A 445 20.44 -11.05 -9.55
N TYR A 446 21.42 -11.81 -9.09
CA TYR A 446 22.28 -11.43 -7.97
C TYR A 446 23.56 -10.79 -8.55
N GLY A 447 23.46 -9.51 -8.92
CA GLY A 447 24.53 -8.82 -9.65
C GLY A 447 24.97 -9.61 -10.89
N ASP A 448 26.28 -9.67 -11.12
CA ASP A 448 26.91 -10.52 -12.16
C ASP A 448 27.25 -11.94 -11.66
N ILE A 449 26.82 -12.30 -10.45
CA ILE A 449 27.17 -13.53 -9.74
C ILE A 449 26.28 -14.67 -10.18
N ALA A 450 24.96 -14.45 -10.16
CA ALA A 450 23.99 -15.49 -10.51
C ALA A 450 22.76 -14.92 -11.24
N THR A 451 22.16 -15.76 -12.10
CA THR A 451 20.85 -15.53 -12.72
C THR A 451 19.85 -16.54 -12.16
N ILE A 452 18.70 -16.06 -11.71
CA ILE A 452 17.69 -16.84 -11.04
C ILE A 452 16.37 -16.78 -11.79
N LYS A 453 15.78 -17.95 -12.13
CA LYS A 453 14.41 -18.09 -12.63
C LYS A 453 13.54 -18.62 -11.50
N SER A 454 12.62 -17.78 -10.99
CA SER A 454 11.72 -18.14 -9.90
C SER A 454 10.31 -18.35 -10.40
N TYR A 455 9.77 -19.56 -10.19
CA TYR A 455 8.39 -19.92 -10.45
C TYR A 455 7.62 -19.89 -9.13
N LEU A 456 6.55 -19.13 -9.08
CA LEU A 456 5.65 -19.00 -7.94
C LEU A 456 4.29 -19.56 -8.33
N ILE A 457 3.83 -20.63 -7.65
CA ILE A 457 2.67 -21.41 -8.05
C ILE A 457 1.70 -21.50 -6.88
N PRO A 458 0.52 -20.88 -6.95
CA PRO A 458 -0.49 -21.02 -5.91
C PRO A 458 -1.15 -22.39 -6.00
N ILE A 459 -1.36 -23.04 -4.85
CA ILE A 459 -2.18 -24.26 -4.74
C ILE A 459 -3.58 -23.88 -4.24
N ASP A 460 -3.65 -23.29 -3.07
CA ASP A 460 -4.86 -22.73 -2.49
C ASP A 460 -4.50 -21.57 -1.51
N TYR A 461 -5.47 -21.06 -0.76
CA TYR A 461 -5.28 -19.96 0.19
C TYR A 461 -4.32 -20.26 1.36
N LYS A 462 -3.84 -21.51 1.49
CA LYS A 462 -2.87 -21.95 2.53
C LYS A 462 -1.50 -22.25 1.96
N TRP A 463 -1.45 -22.82 0.75
CA TRP A 463 -0.27 -23.41 0.16
C TRP A 463 0.15 -22.77 -1.14
N HIS A 464 1.44 -22.55 -1.30
CA HIS A 464 2.05 -22.24 -2.59
C HIS A 464 3.42 -22.92 -2.75
N ILE A 465 3.83 -23.12 -3.99
CA ILE A 465 5.12 -23.69 -4.35
C ILE A 465 6.03 -22.59 -4.87
N ARG A 466 7.32 -22.68 -4.55
CA ARG A 466 8.38 -21.89 -5.16
C ARG A 466 9.42 -22.82 -5.75
N ILE A 467 9.84 -22.56 -6.99
CA ILE A 467 10.90 -23.30 -7.66
C ILE A 467 11.90 -22.31 -8.22
N HIS A 468 13.18 -22.52 -7.94
CA HIS A 468 14.26 -21.66 -8.38
C HIS A 468 15.25 -22.45 -9.22
N LYS A 469 15.45 -22.05 -10.48
CA LYS A 469 16.56 -22.47 -11.33
C LYS A 469 17.64 -21.40 -11.22
N ILE A 470 18.80 -21.76 -10.66
CA ILE A 470 19.85 -20.81 -10.30
C ILE A 470 21.12 -21.19 -11.07
N GLU A 471 21.56 -20.30 -11.95
CA GLU A 471 22.84 -20.43 -12.63
C GLU A 471 23.84 -19.48 -12.00
N THR A 472 24.88 -20.00 -11.37
CA THR A 472 25.86 -19.21 -10.62
C THR A 472 27.29 -19.43 -11.09
N LYS A 473 28.09 -18.36 -11.02
CA LYS A 473 29.53 -18.36 -11.34
C LYS A 473 30.42 -18.63 -10.12
N TYR A 474 29.84 -18.62 -8.92
CA TYR A 474 30.53 -18.78 -7.65
C TYR A 474 29.79 -19.80 -6.77
N GLU A 475 30.50 -20.42 -5.85
CA GLU A 475 29.83 -21.17 -4.78
C GLU A 475 29.05 -20.19 -3.90
N LEU A 476 27.77 -20.50 -3.64
CA LEU A 476 26.89 -19.66 -2.82
C LEU A 476 26.38 -20.44 -1.62
N GLU A 477 25.97 -19.71 -0.61
CA GLU A 477 25.09 -20.16 0.47
C GLU A 477 23.77 -19.41 0.40
N SER A 478 22.69 -20.05 0.82
CA SER A 478 21.35 -19.53 0.66
C SER A 478 20.46 -19.78 1.86
N TYR A 479 19.52 -18.87 2.11
CA TYR A 479 18.38 -19.06 2.99
C TYR A 479 17.09 -18.70 2.26
N GLU A 480 16.08 -19.55 2.35
CA GLU A 480 14.74 -19.25 1.84
C GLU A 480 13.72 -19.39 2.96
N GLY A 481 13.06 -18.28 3.33
CA GLY A 481 12.11 -18.23 4.43
C GLY A 481 10.65 -18.39 4.02
N GLY A 482 9.86 -18.98 4.93
CA GLY A 482 8.40 -18.95 4.93
C GLY A 482 7.87 -17.61 5.44
N PHE A 483 6.63 -17.58 5.97
CA PHE A 483 6.08 -16.40 6.63
C PHE A 483 6.67 -16.23 8.03
N PRO A 484 6.85 -14.98 8.53
CA PRO A 484 7.32 -14.72 9.88
C PRO A 484 6.24 -15.02 10.93
N VAL A 485 6.65 -15.46 12.10
CA VAL A 485 5.81 -15.66 13.28
C VAL A 485 6.27 -14.72 14.40
N PHE A 486 5.36 -13.95 14.98
CA PHE A 486 5.68 -12.95 15.99
C PHE A 486 6.00 -13.63 17.32
N GLU A 487 7.24 -13.85 17.59
CA GLU A 487 7.76 -14.28 18.87
C GLU A 487 9.29 -14.24 18.85
N TRP A 488 9.85 -13.53 19.77
CA TRP A 488 11.30 -13.44 19.93
C TRP A 488 11.88 -14.64 20.68
N ASN A 489 11.14 -15.19 21.65
CA ASN A 489 11.66 -16.25 22.50
C ASN A 489 11.31 -17.63 21.90
N PRO A 490 12.30 -18.40 21.44
CA PRO A 490 12.07 -19.73 20.87
C PRO A 490 11.31 -20.69 21.78
N LYS A 491 11.26 -20.44 23.10
CA LYS A 491 10.50 -21.27 24.06
C LYS A 491 8.99 -21.16 23.89
N PHE A 492 8.49 -20.07 23.31
CA PHE A 492 7.07 -19.85 23.06
C PHE A 492 6.68 -20.15 21.60
N ILE A 493 7.67 -20.43 20.76
CA ILE A 493 7.46 -21.01 19.43
C ILE A 493 7.56 -22.51 19.58
N SER A 494 6.55 -23.25 19.14
CA SER A 494 6.60 -24.71 19.10
C SER A 494 7.13 -25.16 17.72
N PRO A 495 8.46 -25.26 17.52
CA PRO A 495 9.02 -25.66 16.25
C PRO A 495 8.87 -27.17 16.07
N GLU A 496 8.30 -27.58 14.96
CA GLU A 496 8.32 -28.95 14.48
C GLU A 496 9.36 -29.05 13.37
N ILE A 497 10.55 -29.57 13.69
CA ILE A 497 11.65 -29.71 12.73
C ILE A 497 11.76 -31.18 12.32
N LYS A 498 11.74 -31.44 11.01
CA LYS A 498 11.99 -32.74 10.38
C LYS A 498 13.21 -32.62 9.48
N GLU A 499 13.60 -33.70 8.82
CA GLU A 499 14.80 -33.75 7.98
C GLU A 499 14.79 -32.66 6.87
N ASN A 500 13.63 -32.43 6.25
CA ASN A 500 13.46 -31.50 5.12
C ASN A 500 12.41 -30.40 5.35
N SER A 501 11.94 -30.20 6.58
CA SER A 501 10.88 -29.24 6.83
C SER A 501 10.91 -28.63 8.22
N ILE A 502 10.40 -27.43 8.33
CA ILE A 502 10.16 -26.75 9.60
C ILE A 502 8.78 -26.13 9.60
N ALA A 503 8.05 -26.33 10.70
CA ALA A 503 6.82 -25.63 11.00
C ALA A 503 6.97 -24.85 12.31
N LEU A 504 6.45 -23.63 12.33
CA LEU A 504 6.38 -22.76 13.51
C LEU A 504 4.91 -22.57 13.85
N ASN A 505 4.58 -22.70 15.12
CA ASN A 505 3.21 -22.57 15.61
C ASN A 505 3.17 -21.83 16.93
N ASN A 506 2.32 -20.82 17.04
CA ASN A 506 2.01 -20.13 18.29
C ASN A 506 0.60 -19.52 18.22
N GLU A 507 0.23 -18.69 19.19
CA GLU A 507 -1.09 -18.03 19.24
C GLU A 507 -1.36 -17.07 18.07
N PHE A 508 -0.33 -16.59 17.39
CA PHE A 508 -0.45 -15.68 16.26
C PHE A 508 -0.70 -16.39 14.93
N GLY A 509 -0.25 -17.64 14.79
CA GLY A 509 -0.46 -18.36 13.55
C GLY A 509 0.42 -19.60 13.40
N LYS A 510 0.20 -20.29 12.29
CA LYS A 510 0.97 -21.47 11.90
C LYS A 510 1.57 -21.27 10.53
N THR A 511 2.89 -21.47 10.43
CA THR A 511 3.65 -21.39 9.19
C THR A 511 4.50 -22.64 9.00
N ALA A 512 4.75 -23.04 7.76
CA ALA A 512 5.69 -24.11 7.47
C ALA A 512 6.39 -23.88 6.13
N ILE A 513 7.60 -24.42 6.02
CA ILE A 513 8.34 -24.54 4.76
C ILE A 513 8.93 -25.94 4.65
N ILE A 514 8.77 -26.56 3.48
CA ILE A 514 9.16 -27.94 3.21
C ILE A 514 10.03 -27.94 1.97
N ASP A 515 11.24 -28.48 2.06
CA ASP A 515 12.08 -28.72 0.89
C ASP A 515 11.53 -29.88 0.06
N LEU A 516 11.46 -29.71 -1.26
CA LEU A 516 10.88 -30.70 -2.18
C LEU A 516 11.92 -31.57 -2.89
N LEU A 517 13.20 -31.27 -2.70
CA LEU A 517 14.31 -31.94 -3.42
C LEU A 517 15.33 -32.56 -2.51
N ASP A 518 15.12 -32.56 -1.21
CA ASP A 518 15.99 -33.10 -0.16
C ASP A 518 17.44 -32.60 -0.25
N ASN A 519 17.62 -31.35 -0.67
CA ASN A 519 18.93 -30.72 -0.85
C ASN A 519 19.16 -29.49 0.04
N ARG A 520 18.22 -29.17 0.93
CA ARG A 520 18.32 -28.10 1.91
C ARG A 520 17.93 -28.57 3.31
N LYS A 521 18.44 -27.88 4.33
CA LYS A 521 18.19 -28.18 5.74
C LYS A 521 17.29 -27.12 6.36
N PRO A 522 16.34 -27.50 7.22
CA PRO A 522 15.50 -26.55 7.92
C PRO A 522 16.26 -25.86 9.06
N GLU A 523 16.09 -24.55 9.18
CA GLU A 523 16.66 -23.73 10.24
C GLU A 523 15.64 -22.69 10.74
N ILE A 524 15.85 -22.17 11.96
CA ILE A 524 15.10 -21.04 12.50
C ILE A 524 15.97 -19.79 12.38
N VAL A 525 15.48 -18.78 11.68
CA VAL A 525 16.10 -17.45 11.62
C VAL A 525 15.34 -16.51 12.55
N LEU A 526 16.00 -16.05 13.62
CA LEU A 526 15.45 -15.07 14.54
C LEU A 526 15.75 -13.67 14.02
N GLN A 527 14.70 -12.87 13.83
CA GLN A 527 14.80 -11.48 13.41
C GLN A 527 14.71 -10.53 14.58
N ASN A 528 15.51 -9.47 14.55
CA ASN A 528 15.56 -8.47 15.59
C ASN A 528 14.23 -7.70 15.76
N PRO A 529 13.96 -7.09 16.94
CA PRO A 529 12.86 -6.16 17.14
C PRO A 529 12.87 -5.00 16.12
N ASN A 530 11.69 -4.46 15.83
CA ASN A 530 11.44 -3.38 14.86
C ASN A 530 11.76 -3.72 13.40
N THR A 531 11.79 -4.99 13.05
CA THR A 531 11.95 -5.43 11.66
C THR A 531 10.62 -5.76 11.00
N ASN A 532 9.67 -6.43 11.67
CA ASN A 532 8.37 -6.69 11.08
C ASN A 532 7.51 -5.41 11.05
N ILE A 533 6.75 -5.22 9.97
CA ILE A 533 5.91 -4.01 9.81
C ILE A 533 4.65 -4.03 10.70
N TYR A 534 4.20 -5.21 11.15
CA TYR A 534 3.02 -5.36 12.01
C TYR A 534 3.34 -5.39 13.51
N ASN A 535 4.49 -5.91 13.87
CA ASN A 535 4.85 -6.09 15.27
C ASN A 535 6.27 -5.57 15.55
N CYS A 536 6.40 -4.76 16.60
CA CYS A 536 7.69 -4.21 17.03
C CYS A 536 8.58 -5.22 17.75
N GLU A 537 8.02 -6.33 18.26
CA GLU A 537 8.79 -7.40 18.88
C GLU A 537 9.63 -8.16 17.86
N GLY A 538 10.55 -8.99 18.35
CA GLY A 538 11.28 -9.92 17.51
C GLY A 538 10.35 -10.97 16.91
N ASN A 539 10.81 -11.62 15.85
CA ASN A 539 10.04 -12.66 15.18
C ASN A 539 10.94 -13.79 14.68
N ALA A 540 10.33 -14.93 14.39
CA ALA A 540 11.01 -16.11 13.90
C ALA A 540 10.52 -16.46 12.49
N ILE A 541 11.45 -16.90 11.65
CA ILE A 541 11.19 -17.39 10.31
C ILE A 541 11.67 -18.85 10.23
N GLY A 542 10.77 -19.76 9.86
CA GLY A 542 11.18 -21.08 9.41
C GLY A 542 11.82 -20.94 8.04
N ALA A 543 13.07 -21.37 7.88
CA ALA A 543 13.84 -21.22 6.66
C ALA A 543 14.48 -22.53 6.21
N LEU A 544 14.86 -22.60 4.95
CA LEU A 544 15.65 -23.68 4.35
C LEU A 544 17.03 -23.13 3.99
N TYR A 545 18.06 -23.69 4.58
CA TYR A 545 19.46 -23.42 4.27
C TYR A 545 19.98 -24.40 3.22
N GLY A 546 20.76 -23.95 2.25
CA GLY A 546 21.42 -24.80 1.28
C GLY A 546 22.60 -24.13 0.59
N ASP A 547 23.62 -24.95 0.27
CA ASP A 547 24.76 -24.55 -0.55
C ASP A 547 24.45 -24.73 -2.04
N LEU A 548 25.05 -23.89 -2.88
CA LEU A 548 24.96 -23.97 -4.34
C LEU A 548 26.38 -24.08 -4.92
N ASP A 549 26.58 -25.09 -5.76
CA ASP A 549 27.81 -25.26 -6.53
C ASP A 549 27.83 -24.36 -7.77
N ILE A 550 29.00 -24.07 -8.31
CA ILE A 550 29.15 -23.35 -9.58
C ILE A 550 28.39 -24.09 -10.70
N GLY A 551 27.60 -23.36 -11.47
CA GLY A 551 26.76 -23.86 -12.54
C GLY A 551 25.29 -23.85 -12.22
N LEU A 552 24.53 -24.82 -12.74
CA LEU A 552 23.07 -24.86 -12.62
C LEU A 552 22.65 -25.64 -11.38
N ASN A 553 21.87 -24.96 -10.53
CA ASN A 553 21.28 -25.53 -9.32
C ASN A 553 19.74 -25.44 -9.40
N LEU A 554 19.06 -26.33 -8.70
CA LEU A 554 17.61 -26.36 -8.60
C LEU A 554 17.18 -26.43 -7.14
N PHE A 555 16.33 -25.49 -6.71
CA PHE A 555 15.64 -25.51 -5.43
C PHE A 555 14.14 -25.56 -5.64
N GLY A 556 13.44 -26.22 -4.73
CA GLY A 556 11.98 -26.26 -4.70
C GLY A 556 11.48 -26.33 -3.27
N CYS A 557 10.50 -25.51 -2.92
CA CYS A 557 9.85 -25.61 -1.62
C CYS A 557 8.33 -25.45 -1.71
N LEU A 558 7.66 -25.99 -0.70
CA LEU A 558 6.25 -25.82 -0.43
C LEU A 558 6.11 -24.95 0.81
N VAL A 559 5.31 -23.90 0.73
CA VAL A 559 5.14 -22.92 1.81
C VAL A 559 3.69 -22.90 2.27
N TYR A 560 3.50 -22.88 3.59
CA TYR A 560 2.20 -22.85 4.28
C TYR A 560 2.09 -21.64 5.19
N GLY A 561 0.88 -21.06 5.29
CA GLY A 561 0.60 -20.01 6.27
C GLY A 561 -0.89 -19.86 6.51
N THR A 562 -1.32 -19.97 7.78
CA THR A 562 -2.69 -19.68 8.22
C THR A 562 -2.72 -19.09 9.63
N LYS A 563 -3.82 -18.41 9.96
CA LYS A 563 -4.05 -17.88 11.30
C LYS A 563 -4.30 -18.98 12.33
N ASN A 564 -5.26 -19.87 12.08
CA ASN A 564 -5.80 -20.79 13.10
C ASN A 564 -6.05 -22.22 12.58
N GLU A 565 -5.69 -22.55 11.34
CA GLU A 565 -6.01 -23.84 10.79
C GLU A 565 -4.92 -24.90 11.01
N VAL A 566 -5.33 -26.12 11.29
CA VAL A 566 -4.42 -27.24 11.37
C VAL A 566 -4.03 -27.68 9.94
N ILE A 567 -2.80 -28.12 9.76
CA ILE A 567 -2.39 -28.80 8.51
C ILE A 567 -3.15 -30.14 8.45
N ASP A 568 -4.17 -30.17 7.60
CA ASP A 568 -5.05 -31.33 7.38
C ASP A 568 -4.44 -32.29 6.35
N GLU A 569 -3.89 -31.75 5.26
CA GLU A 569 -3.26 -32.49 4.19
C GLU A 569 -2.08 -31.70 3.61
N ILE A 570 -0.96 -32.34 3.38
CA ILE A 570 0.21 -31.76 2.72
C ILE A 570 0.14 -32.14 1.24
N PRO A 571 0.15 -31.16 0.31
CA PRO A 571 0.22 -31.44 -1.12
C PRO A 571 1.45 -32.29 -1.49
N LYS A 572 1.26 -33.29 -2.33
CA LYS A 572 2.38 -34.06 -2.91
C LYS A 572 2.80 -33.42 -4.21
N ILE A 573 4.08 -33.13 -4.33
CA ILE A 573 4.65 -32.38 -5.45
C ILE A 573 5.73 -33.21 -6.12
N TYR A 574 5.62 -33.39 -7.45
CA TYR A 574 6.63 -34.08 -8.25
C TYR A 574 7.17 -33.12 -9.31
N ILE A 575 8.46 -32.82 -9.20
CA ILE A 575 9.15 -31.86 -10.06
C ILE A 575 9.88 -32.61 -11.16
N GLY A 576 9.44 -32.40 -12.43
CA GLY A 576 10.14 -32.86 -13.62
C GLY A 576 10.97 -31.75 -14.28
N GLN A 577 11.60 -32.04 -15.41
CA GLN A 577 12.45 -31.06 -16.11
C GLN A 577 11.73 -29.77 -16.52
N SER A 578 10.46 -29.89 -16.97
CA SER A 578 9.60 -28.78 -17.38
C SER A 578 8.16 -28.98 -16.95
N THR A 579 7.89 -29.89 -16.03
CA THR A 579 6.55 -30.21 -15.56
C THR A 579 6.53 -30.29 -14.05
N ILE A 580 5.41 -29.88 -13.46
CA ILE A 580 5.10 -30.08 -12.04
C ILE A 580 3.78 -30.82 -11.97
N LEU A 581 3.75 -31.91 -11.20
CA LEU A 581 2.54 -32.61 -10.86
C LEU A 581 2.20 -32.34 -9.40
N ILE A 582 0.99 -31.91 -9.14
CA ILE A 582 0.46 -31.59 -7.82
C ILE A 582 -0.70 -32.53 -7.53
N GLU A 583 -0.58 -33.35 -6.49
CA GLU A 583 -1.69 -34.15 -5.95
C GLU A 583 -2.15 -33.56 -4.63
N TYR A 584 -3.38 -33.06 -4.58
CA TYR A 584 -3.93 -32.42 -3.39
C TYR A 584 -5.45 -32.53 -3.33
N LYS A 585 -5.98 -32.92 -2.18
CA LYS A 585 -7.44 -33.09 -1.93
C LYS A 585 -8.12 -33.94 -3.01
N GLY A 586 -7.46 -35.04 -3.39
CA GLY A 586 -7.98 -35.96 -4.40
C GLY A 586 -8.01 -35.44 -5.84
N LYS A 587 -7.36 -34.30 -6.09
CA LYS A 587 -7.17 -33.73 -7.43
C LYS A 587 -5.73 -33.85 -7.87
N GLU A 588 -5.53 -34.13 -9.15
CA GLU A 588 -4.24 -34.09 -9.81
C GLU A 588 -4.19 -32.88 -10.76
N THR A 589 -3.18 -32.05 -10.62
CA THR A 589 -2.94 -30.89 -11.49
C THR A 589 -1.54 -30.99 -12.10
N LYS A 590 -1.46 -31.00 -13.43
CA LYS A 590 -0.19 -31.01 -14.15
C LYS A 590 0.05 -29.63 -14.77
N LEU A 591 1.18 -29.03 -14.39
CA LEU A 591 1.62 -27.75 -14.94
C LEU A 591 2.80 -27.96 -15.88
N ILE A 592 2.84 -27.24 -16.97
CA ILE A 592 3.98 -27.19 -17.90
C ILE A 592 4.67 -25.85 -17.67
N LEU A 593 5.88 -25.91 -17.15
CA LEU A 593 6.73 -24.74 -16.99
C LEU A 593 7.47 -24.47 -18.30
N GLU A 594 7.42 -23.25 -18.77
CA GLU A 594 8.20 -22.86 -19.94
C GLU A 594 9.71 -22.92 -19.64
N ARG A 595 10.49 -23.27 -20.68
CA ARG A 595 11.96 -23.44 -20.60
C ARG A 595 12.70 -22.12 -20.47
#